data_adf671ec4af74c947b1557f15cebfe8d
#
_entry.id   adf671ec4af74c947b1557f15cebfe8d
#
_cell.length_a   1.000
_cell.length_b   1.000
_cell.length_c   1.000
_cell.angle_alpha   90.00
_cell.angle_beta   90.00
_cell.angle_gamma   90.00
#
_symmetry.space_group_name_H-M   'P 1'
#
loop_
_entity.id
_entity.type
_entity.pdbx_description
1 polymer ?
#
loop_
_entity_poly.entity_id
_entity_poly.type
_entity_poly.pdbx_seq_one_letter_code
_entity_poly.pdbx_strand_id
1 'polypeptide(L)'
;MAKGKVVQVIGPVVDIEFPAGQLPEILNAVTIQGKAGDVNIDLVVEVMQHLGDCVTRCIAMSSTDGLTRGMEAVDTGSPIKVPVGDACLGRVFNILGQTVDHNPEPVGNKEFWPIHRPAPKFDEQETSTQILETGIKVVDLIAPYSRGGKIGLFGGAGVGKTVLIMELIHNIATQHGGYSVFAGVGERTREGNDLWSEMTESGVIDKTALVYGQMNEPPGARMRVALTGLTMAEYFRDVQGQDVLLFIDNIFRFIHAGSEVSALLGRMPSAVGYQPTLSTDIGALQERITSTKKGSITSVQAVYVPADDLTDPAPAGTFTHLDATTVLSRQIAELGIYPAVDPLDSTSRILDPNVIGTEHYEVARGVQAVLQKYKELQDIIAILGMEELSDEDKLTVARARKIQRFLSQPFAVAEVFTGTPGKYVELRDTIRGFKEILEGKYDDLPEAAFYMVGGIEEVVAKAEQLKKEG
;
A
#
# COMPACT_ATOMS: atom_id res chain seq x y z
N MET A 1 -4.17 -21.54 31.59
CA MET A 1 -3.34 -20.38 31.23
C MET A 1 -2.18 -20.34 32.20
N ALA A 2 -0.96 -20.37 31.71
CA ALA A 2 0.23 -20.31 32.53
C ALA A 2 0.37 -18.88 33.11
N LYS A 3 0.78 -18.80 34.36
CA LYS A 3 1.04 -17.54 35.07
C LYS A 3 2.52 -17.42 35.35
N GLY A 4 3.09 -16.32 34.91
CA GLY A 4 4.48 -15.95 35.12
C GLY A 4 4.62 -14.65 35.90
N LYS A 5 5.85 -14.24 36.08
CA LYS A 5 6.20 -12.97 36.76
C LYS A 5 7.24 -12.22 35.92
N VAL A 6 7.05 -10.91 35.86
CA VAL A 6 8.04 -10.01 35.22
C VAL A 6 9.31 -10.05 36.05
N VAL A 7 10.44 -10.35 35.39
CA VAL A 7 11.77 -10.39 36.05
C VAL A 7 12.67 -9.25 35.62
N GLN A 8 12.47 -8.74 34.39
CA GLN A 8 13.26 -7.63 33.86
C GLN A 8 12.47 -6.81 32.83
N VAL A 9 12.71 -5.50 32.80
CA VAL A 9 12.16 -4.57 31.81
C VAL A 9 13.30 -3.73 31.25
N ILE A 10 13.49 -3.75 29.91
CA ILE A 10 14.50 -2.98 29.21
C ILE A 10 13.83 -2.26 28.05
N GLY A 11 13.33 -1.03 28.26
CA GLY A 11 12.53 -0.34 27.27
C GLY A 11 11.32 -1.19 26.88
N PRO A 12 11.07 -1.45 25.58
CA PRO A 12 9.96 -2.28 25.11
C PRO A 12 10.19 -3.80 25.26
N VAL A 13 11.31 -4.24 25.82
CA VAL A 13 11.61 -5.65 26.08
C VAL A 13 11.24 -6.01 27.51
N VAL A 14 10.50 -7.10 27.68
CA VAL A 14 10.06 -7.60 28.99
C VAL A 14 10.44 -9.07 29.10
N ASP A 15 11.25 -9.40 30.11
CA ASP A 15 11.58 -10.78 30.44
C ASP A 15 10.63 -11.30 31.54
N ILE A 16 10.04 -12.47 31.29
CA ILE A 16 9.02 -13.08 32.15
C ILE A 16 9.43 -14.51 32.48
N GLU A 17 9.47 -14.82 33.80
CA GLU A 17 9.70 -16.17 34.29
C GLU A 17 8.38 -16.90 34.48
N PHE A 18 8.31 -18.13 33.96
CA PHE A 18 7.16 -19.02 34.06
C PHE A 18 7.53 -20.26 34.91
N PRO A 19 6.54 -20.95 35.46
CA PRO A 19 6.79 -22.24 36.14
C PRO A 19 7.39 -23.26 35.17
N ALA A 20 8.20 -24.17 35.70
CA ALA A 20 8.79 -25.24 34.91
C ALA A 20 7.73 -26.07 34.19
N GLY A 21 7.94 -26.29 32.88
CA GLY A 21 7.01 -27.02 32.02
C GLY A 21 5.78 -26.23 31.57
N GLN A 22 5.69 -24.94 31.87
CA GLN A 22 4.58 -24.05 31.50
C GLN A 22 5.04 -22.82 30.68
N LEU A 23 6.16 -22.94 29.96
CA LEU A 23 6.61 -21.87 29.09
C LEU A 23 5.60 -21.63 27.96
N PRO A 24 5.22 -20.36 27.69
CA PRO A 24 4.45 -20.01 26.51
C PRO A 24 5.20 -20.35 25.22
N GLU A 25 4.46 -20.68 24.18
CA GLU A 25 5.03 -20.84 22.85
C GLU A 25 5.51 -19.50 22.30
N ILE A 26 6.49 -19.55 21.40
CA ILE A 26 6.94 -18.36 20.66
C ILE A 26 5.77 -17.80 19.86
N LEU A 27 5.65 -16.46 19.83
CA LEU A 27 4.57 -15.67 19.25
C LEU A 27 3.27 -15.67 20.07
N ASN A 28 3.18 -16.37 21.19
CA ASN A 28 2.02 -16.22 22.06
C ASN A 28 1.93 -14.79 22.62
N ALA A 29 0.70 -14.34 22.76
CA ALA A 29 0.39 -13.10 23.50
C ALA A 29 0.34 -13.40 24.99
N VAL A 30 1.00 -12.56 25.77
CA VAL A 30 0.99 -12.58 27.23
C VAL A 30 0.45 -11.25 27.72
N THR A 31 -0.52 -11.29 28.64
CA THR A 31 -1.13 -10.09 29.22
C THR A 31 -0.55 -9.79 30.58
N ILE A 32 -0.26 -8.53 30.84
CA ILE A 32 0.21 -8.03 32.13
C ILE A 32 -0.76 -6.96 32.61
N GLN A 33 -1.50 -7.25 33.67
CA GLN A 33 -2.47 -6.34 34.25
C GLN A 33 -2.10 -6.02 35.67
N GLY A 34 -2.19 -4.75 36.04
CA GLY A 34 -1.84 -4.33 37.42
C GLY A 34 -1.95 -2.84 37.63
N LYS A 35 -1.46 -2.38 38.77
CA LYS A 35 -1.37 -0.97 39.11
C LYS A 35 0.03 -0.65 39.62
N ALA A 36 0.56 0.47 39.17
CA ALA A 36 1.78 1.06 39.65
C ALA A 36 1.48 2.48 40.12
N GLY A 37 1.26 2.66 41.44
CA GLY A 37 0.72 3.90 41.95
C GLY A 37 -0.68 4.18 41.39
N ASP A 38 -0.85 5.34 40.74
CA ASP A 38 -2.10 5.76 40.10
C ASP A 38 -2.24 5.29 38.66
N VAL A 39 -1.22 4.63 38.09
CA VAL A 39 -1.20 4.18 36.68
C VAL A 39 -1.78 2.76 36.60
N ASN A 40 -2.84 2.59 35.83
CA ASN A 40 -3.34 1.27 35.47
C ASN A 40 -2.47 0.70 34.33
N ILE A 41 -1.99 -0.52 34.50
CA ILE A 41 -1.23 -1.26 33.48
C ILE A 41 -2.15 -2.29 32.87
N ASP A 42 -2.30 -2.22 31.57
CA ASP A 42 -2.98 -3.22 30.72
C ASP A 42 -2.14 -3.40 29.46
N LEU A 43 -1.13 -4.25 29.58
CA LEU A 43 -0.10 -4.42 28.55
C LEU A 43 -0.19 -5.80 27.94
N VAL A 44 -0.14 -5.86 26.62
CA VAL A 44 0.07 -7.09 25.85
C VAL A 44 1.51 -7.12 25.36
N VAL A 45 2.18 -8.24 25.59
CA VAL A 45 3.52 -8.52 25.09
C VAL A 45 3.50 -9.79 24.27
N GLU A 46 4.36 -9.90 23.29
CA GLU A 46 4.50 -11.09 22.42
C GLU A 46 5.81 -11.82 22.75
N VAL A 47 5.73 -13.13 22.92
CA VAL A 47 6.90 -13.98 23.19
C VAL A 47 7.76 -14.07 21.92
N MET A 48 9.00 -13.57 22.01
CA MET A 48 9.94 -13.56 20.88
C MET A 48 11.04 -14.61 21.01
N GLN A 49 11.39 -15.01 22.24
CA GLN A 49 12.55 -15.85 22.47
C GLN A 49 12.47 -16.54 23.83
N HIS A 50 12.97 -17.77 23.92
CA HIS A 50 13.22 -18.45 25.19
C HIS A 50 14.70 -18.25 25.58
N LEU A 51 14.96 -17.76 26.79
CA LEU A 51 16.32 -17.46 27.25
C LEU A 51 16.98 -18.63 28.01
N GLY A 52 16.21 -19.66 28.35
CA GLY A 52 16.59 -20.70 29.31
C GLY A 52 16.02 -20.41 30.70
N ASP A 53 16.22 -21.31 31.64
CA ASP A 53 15.77 -21.19 33.06
C ASP A 53 14.30 -20.76 33.22
N CYS A 54 13.42 -21.24 32.34
CA CYS A 54 11.99 -20.89 32.29
C CYS A 54 11.69 -19.39 32.05
N VAL A 55 12.61 -18.64 31.49
CA VAL A 55 12.45 -17.22 31.16
C VAL A 55 12.17 -17.04 29.68
N THR A 56 11.15 -16.25 29.36
CA THR A 56 10.81 -15.81 28.02
C THR A 56 11.17 -14.34 27.86
N ARG A 57 11.69 -13.97 26.69
CA ARG A 57 11.88 -12.57 26.30
C ARG A 57 10.76 -12.16 25.37
N CYS A 58 10.06 -11.10 25.75
CA CYS A 58 8.87 -10.61 25.08
C CYS A 58 9.08 -9.18 24.59
N ILE A 59 8.32 -8.79 23.56
CA ILE A 59 8.25 -7.42 23.05
C ILE A 59 6.87 -6.84 23.36
N ALA A 60 6.87 -5.63 23.93
CA ALA A 60 5.65 -4.92 24.28
C ALA A 60 4.94 -4.32 23.06
N MET A 61 3.62 -4.39 23.07
CA MET A 61 2.76 -3.81 22.03
C MET A 61 2.31 -2.39 22.36
N SER A 62 2.56 -1.92 23.59
CA SER A 62 2.32 -0.54 24.03
C SER A 62 3.41 -0.12 25.03
N SER A 63 3.28 1.08 25.64
CA SER A 63 4.28 1.55 26.61
C SER A 63 4.45 0.58 27.79
N THR A 64 5.71 0.41 28.22
CA THR A 64 6.09 -0.36 29.41
C THR A 64 6.21 0.51 30.65
N ASP A 65 5.82 1.79 30.57
CA ASP A 65 5.92 2.72 31.68
C ASP A 65 5.10 2.24 32.88
N GLY A 66 5.71 2.26 34.06
CA GLY A 66 5.10 1.79 35.31
C GLY A 66 5.20 0.26 35.54
N LEU A 67 5.71 -0.51 34.55
CA LEU A 67 5.90 -1.94 34.73
C LEU A 67 7.04 -2.23 35.73
N THR A 68 6.76 -3.09 36.73
CA THR A 68 7.72 -3.43 37.77
C THR A 68 7.97 -4.93 37.83
N ARG A 69 9.14 -5.30 38.37
CA ARG A 69 9.45 -6.71 38.68
C ARG A 69 8.43 -7.31 39.64
N GLY A 70 8.07 -8.56 39.39
CA GLY A 70 7.13 -9.30 40.21
C GLY A 70 5.67 -9.18 39.82
N MET A 71 5.33 -8.28 38.85
CA MET A 71 3.99 -8.22 38.29
C MET A 71 3.61 -9.54 37.63
N GLU A 72 2.33 -9.93 37.84
CA GLU A 72 1.80 -11.17 37.21
C GLU A 72 1.63 -10.98 35.70
N ALA A 73 2.04 -11.99 34.98
CA ALA A 73 1.87 -12.11 33.53
C ALA A 73 1.12 -13.40 33.23
N VAL A 74 0.14 -13.33 32.35
CA VAL A 74 -0.72 -14.46 31.98
C VAL A 74 -0.59 -14.79 30.51
N ASP A 75 -0.14 -16.00 30.21
CA ASP A 75 -0.14 -16.52 28.85
C ASP A 75 -1.58 -16.72 28.34
N THR A 76 -1.92 -16.16 27.18
CA THR A 76 -3.24 -16.33 26.59
C THR A 76 -3.41 -17.69 25.89
N GLY A 77 -2.31 -18.44 25.71
CA GLY A 77 -2.28 -19.71 25.00
C GLY A 77 -2.42 -19.60 23.47
N SER A 78 -2.30 -18.40 22.94
CA SER A 78 -2.37 -18.15 21.49
C SER A 78 -1.66 -16.86 21.08
N PRO A 79 -1.29 -16.70 19.81
CA PRO A 79 -0.86 -15.41 19.28
C PRO A 79 -1.92 -14.32 19.47
N ILE A 80 -1.52 -13.06 19.24
CA ILE A 80 -2.44 -11.92 19.19
C ILE A 80 -3.57 -12.23 18.22
N LYS A 81 -4.82 -12.06 18.66
CA LYS A 81 -6.01 -12.26 17.85
C LYS A 81 -6.72 -10.94 17.63
N VAL A 82 -7.18 -10.74 16.41
CA VAL A 82 -7.85 -9.50 15.99
C VAL A 82 -9.21 -9.82 15.39
N PRO A 83 -10.18 -8.90 15.49
CA PRO A 83 -11.50 -9.09 14.90
C PRO A 83 -11.38 -9.11 13.38
N VAL A 84 -12.24 -9.89 12.75
CA VAL A 84 -12.34 -10.03 11.29
C VAL A 84 -13.79 -9.98 10.85
N GLY A 85 -14.04 -9.76 9.56
CA GLY A 85 -15.35 -9.74 8.93
C GLY A 85 -15.94 -8.35 8.76
N ASP A 86 -17.20 -8.30 8.33
CA ASP A 86 -17.90 -7.05 7.94
C ASP A 86 -17.98 -6.03 9.09
N ALA A 87 -17.96 -6.51 10.33
CA ALA A 87 -17.95 -5.63 11.50
C ALA A 87 -16.70 -4.73 11.59
N CYS A 88 -15.65 -5.03 10.81
CA CYS A 88 -14.45 -4.21 10.75
C CYS A 88 -14.54 -3.08 9.74
N LEU A 89 -15.49 -3.13 8.79
CA LEU A 89 -15.65 -2.10 7.78
C LEU A 89 -16.13 -0.79 8.41
N GLY A 90 -15.62 0.32 7.90
CA GLY A 90 -15.92 1.65 8.42
C GLY A 90 -15.22 2.01 9.74
N ARG A 91 -14.39 1.13 10.29
CA ARG A 91 -13.80 1.27 11.62
C ARG A 91 -12.27 1.41 11.57
N VAL A 92 -11.74 2.02 12.60
CA VAL A 92 -10.29 2.19 12.81
C VAL A 92 -9.83 1.38 14.01
N PHE A 93 -8.82 0.56 13.82
CA PHE A 93 -8.28 -0.34 14.83
C PHE A 93 -6.82 -0.03 15.15
N ASN A 94 -6.41 -0.38 16.38
CA ASN A 94 -5.00 -0.53 16.72
C ASN A 94 -4.51 -1.96 16.38
N ILE A 95 -3.24 -2.23 16.69
CA ILE A 95 -2.63 -3.55 16.46
C ILE A 95 -3.35 -4.71 17.15
N LEU A 96 -3.96 -4.46 18.31
CA LEU A 96 -4.68 -5.46 19.09
C LEU A 96 -6.13 -5.66 18.63
N GLY A 97 -6.55 -4.97 17.57
CA GLY A 97 -7.92 -5.01 17.08
C GLY A 97 -8.93 -4.28 17.96
N GLN A 98 -8.45 -3.36 18.80
CA GLN A 98 -9.30 -2.45 19.56
C GLN A 98 -9.61 -1.22 18.69
N THR A 99 -10.86 -0.76 18.74
CA THR A 99 -11.27 0.45 18.01
C THR A 99 -10.66 1.69 18.63
N VAL A 100 -10.11 2.56 17.78
CA VAL A 100 -9.52 3.85 18.16
C VAL A 100 -10.23 5.03 17.48
N ASP A 101 -11.30 4.75 16.78
CA ASP A 101 -12.18 5.75 16.17
C ASP A 101 -13.10 6.39 17.24
N HIS A 102 -13.74 7.49 16.83
CA HIS A 102 -14.67 8.22 17.69
C HIS A 102 -16.10 7.62 17.68
N ASN A 103 -16.32 6.48 17.04
CA ASN A 103 -17.62 5.84 17.00
C ASN A 103 -17.86 5.08 18.31
N PRO A 104 -18.85 5.48 19.11
CA PRO A 104 -19.14 4.84 20.41
C PRO A 104 -19.78 3.45 20.27
N GLU A 105 -20.22 3.07 19.08
CA GLU A 105 -20.86 1.78 18.86
C GLU A 105 -19.81 0.66 18.97
N PRO A 106 -20.08 -0.38 19.77
CA PRO A 106 -19.19 -1.54 19.82
C PRO A 106 -19.18 -2.22 18.46
N VAL A 107 -18.03 -2.73 18.07
CA VAL A 107 -17.92 -3.60 16.90
C VAL A 107 -18.81 -4.83 17.12
N GLY A 108 -19.76 -5.10 16.23
CA GLY A 108 -20.75 -6.18 16.34
C GLY A 108 -20.17 -7.59 16.52
N ASN A 109 -20.92 -8.63 16.22
CA ASN A 109 -20.46 -10.02 16.35
C ASN A 109 -19.11 -10.20 15.69
N LYS A 110 -18.10 -10.60 16.52
CA LYS A 110 -16.70 -10.67 16.12
C LYS A 110 -16.26 -12.12 16.04
N GLU A 111 -15.76 -12.48 14.88
CA GLU A 111 -14.85 -13.59 14.77
C GLU A 111 -13.42 -13.08 14.98
N PHE A 112 -12.57 -13.84 15.66
CA PHE A 112 -11.19 -13.45 15.96
C PHE A 112 -10.22 -14.43 15.32
N TRP A 113 -9.29 -13.88 14.55
CA TRP A 113 -8.22 -14.65 13.93
C TRP A 113 -6.84 -14.25 14.45
N PRO A 114 -5.92 -15.21 14.60
CA PRO A 114 -4.55 -14.89 14.98
C PRO A 114 -3.83 -14.14 13.85
N ILE A 115 -3.00 -13.18 14.21
CA ILE A 115 -2.23 -12.40 13.21
C ILE A 115 -1.09 -13.20 12.58
N HIS A 116 -0.59 -14.23 13.28
CA HIS A 116 0.41 -15.16 12.76
C HIS A 116 -0.30 -16.34 12.10
N ARG A 117 -0.32 -16.32 10.78
CA ARG A 117 -0.96 -17.33 9.94
C ARG A 117 0.03 -17.79 8.85
N PRO A 118 -0.03 -19.06 8.44
CA PRO A 118 0.75 -19.53 7.29
C PRO A 118 0.25 -18.87 5.99
N ALA A 119 1.13 -18.76 5.01
CA ALA A 119 0.74 -18.43 3.65
C ALA A 119 -0.19 -19.51 3.06
N PRO A 120 -1.04 -19.19 2.08
CA PRO A 120 -1.84 -20.16 1.36
C PRO A 120 -0.97 -21.27 0.78
N LYS A 121 -1.45 -22.52 0.85
CA LYS A 121 -0.73 -23.66 0.30
C LYS A 121 -0.63 -23.55 -1.22
N PHE A 122 0.35 -24.23 -1.79
CA PHE A 122 0.61 -24.21 -3.23
C PHE A 122 -0.61 -24.63 -4.06
N ASP A 123 -1.36 -25.61 -3.60
CA ASP A 123 -2.57 -26.13 -4.26
C ASP A 123 -3.81 -25.23 -4.10
N GLU A 124 -3.77 -24.25 -3.19
CA GLU A 124 -4.83 -23.26 -2.98
C GLU A 124 -4.65 -22.02 -3.83
N GLN A 125 -3.45 -21.78 -4.34
CA GLN A 125 -3.13 -20.57 -5.11
C GLN A 125 -3.72 -20.63 -6.51
N GLU A 126 -4.15 -19.47 -7.01
CA GLU A 126 -4.55 -19.26 -8.39
C GLU A 126 -3.30 -19.02 -9.25
N THR A 127 -3.17 -19.74 -10.34
CA THR A 127 -2.01 -19.67 -11.23
C THR A 127 -2.23 -18.79 -12.46
N SER A 128 -3.48 -18.44 -12.77
CA SER A 128 -3.79 -17.57 -13.89
C SER A 128 -3.51 -16.11 -13.55
N THR A 129 -2.68 -15.46 -14.35
CA THR A 129 -2.41 -14.03 -14.21
C THR A 129 -3.54 -13.24 -14.86
N GLN A 130 -4.22 -12.41 -14.08
CA GLN A 130 -5.30 -11.54 -14.54
C GLN A 130 -4.95 -10.08 -14.24
N ILE A 131 -5.34 -9.18 -15.13
CA ILE A 131 -5.23 -7.74 -14.89
C ILE A 131 -6.28 -7.33 -13.87
N LEU A 132 -5.88 -6.54 -12.88
CA LEU A 132 -6.78 -5.78 -12.04
C LEU A 132 -6.99 -4.42 -12.70
N GLU A 133 -8.15 -4.25 -13.33
CA GLU A 133 -8.51 -3.00 -13.98
C GLU A 133 -8.81 -1.93 -12.94
N THR A 134 -8.00 -0.87 -12.92
CA THR A 134 -8.11 0.21 -11.93
C THR A 134 -8.99 1.36 -12.40
N GLY A 135 -9.23 1.46 -13.69
CA GLY A 135 -9.94 2.59 -14.31
C GLY A 135 -9.11 3.86 -14.41
N ILE A 136 -7.82 3.79 -14.10
CA ILE A 136 -6.86 4.88 -14.18
C ILE A 136 -5.96 4.66 -15.40
N LYS A 137 -6.12 5.50 -16.42
CA LYS A 137 -5.48 5.32 -17.75
C LYS A 137 -3.99 5.04 -17.67
N VAL A 138 -3.24 5.85 -16.95
CA VAL A 138 -1.77 5.71 -16.88
C VAL A 138 -1.35 4.42 -16.20
N VAL A 139 -2.06 3.98 -15.18
CA VAL A 139 -1.79 2.73 -14.47
C VAL A 139 -2.11 1.55 -15.37
N ASP A 140 -3.34 1.48 -15.87
CA ASP A 140 -3.82 0.34 -16.65
C ASP A 140 -3.06 0.15 -17.97
N LEU A 141 -2.62 1.25 -18.60
CA LEU A 141 -1.87 1.18 -19.85
C LEU A 141 -0.40 0.81 -19.63
N ILE A 142 0.29 1.54 -18.75
CA ILE A 142 1.77 1.53 -18.65
C ILE A 142 2.29 0.56 -17.60
N ALA A 143 1.64 0.52 -16.44
CA ALA A 143 2.04 -0.31 -15.32
C ALA A 143 0.85 -1.08 -14.75
N PRO A 144 0.20 -1.93 -15.56
CA PRO A 144 -1.01 -2.64 -15.16
C PRO A 144 -0.76 -3.50 -13.92
N TYR A 145 -1.73 -3.50 -13.02
CA TYR A 145 -1.68 -4.29 -11.80
C TYR A 145 -2.17 -5.71 -12.07
N SER A 146 -1.49 -6.68 -11.49
CA SER A 146 -1.97 -8.06 -11.47
C SER A 146 -2.88 -8.28 -10.27
N ARG A 147 -3.98 -8.98 -10.49
CA ARG A 147 -4.86 -9.44 -9.41
C ARG A 147 -4.08 -10.41 -8.50
N GLY A 148 -4.07 -10.13 -7.20
CA GLY A 148 -3.22 -10.85 -6.24
C GLY A 148 -1.75 -10.45 -6.28
N GLY A 149 -1.39 -9.43 -7.04
CA GLY A 149 -0.04 -8.90 -7.16
C GLY A 149 0.33 -7.94 -6.03
N LYS A 150 1.62 -7.62 -6.01
CA LYS A 150 2.23 -6.71 -5.04
C LYS A 150 2.78 -5.51 -5.79
N ILE A 151 2.24 -4.34 -5.51
CA ILE A 151 2.57 -3.10 -6.20
C ILE A 151 3.34 -2.19 -5.25
N GLY A 152 4.52 -1.76 -5.66
CA GLY A 152 5.27 -0.71 -4.97
C GLY A 152 4.82 0.67 -5.44
N LEU A 153 4.44 1.52 -4.50
CA LEU A 153 4.09 2.92 -4.76
C LEU A 153 5.22 3.81 -4.25
N PHE A 154 5.88 4.48 -5.19
CA PHE A 154 7.00 5.37 -4.93
C PHE A 154 6.56 6.82 -5.15
N GLY A 155 7.03 7.72 -4.31
CA GLY A 155 6.79 9.14 -4.49
C GLY A 155 7.10 9.94 -3.24
N GLY A 156 7.59 11.15 -3.43
CA GLY A 156 7.84 12.10 -2.36
C GLY A 156 6.55 12.66 -1.76
N ALA A 157 6.69 13.57 -0.82
CA ALA A 157 5.56 14.28 -0.25
C ALA A 157 4.90 15.22 -1.29
N GLY A 158 3.58 15.30 -1.25
CA GLY A 158 2.80 16.27 -2.05
C GLY A 158 2.62 15.93 -3.54
N VAL A 159 2.91 14.69 -3.95
CA VAL A 159 2.73 14.23 -5.34
C VAL A 159 1.37 13.55 -5.60
N GLY A 160 0.47 13.53 -4.61
CA GLY A 160 -0.87 12.94 -4.74
C GLY A 160 -0.96 11.45 -4.41
N LYS A 161 -0.03 10.90 -3.63
CA LYS A 161 -0.04 9.48 -3.22
C LYS A 161 -1.36 9.09 -2.53
N THR A 162 -1.79 9.85 -1.54
CA THR A 162 -3.03 9.61 -0.79
C THR A 162 -4.26 9.66 -1.69
N VAL A 163 -4.32 10.64 -2.59
CA VAL A 163 -5.44 10.79 -3.54
C VAL A 163 -5.52 9.61 -4.49
N LEU A 164 -4.37 9.12 -4.97
CA LEU A 164 -4.32 7.91 -5.80
C LEU A 164 -4.80 6.67 -5.04
N ILE A 165 -4.39 6.51 -3.78
CA ILE A 165 -4.85 5.41 -2.92
C ILE A 165 -6.36 5.45 -2.74
N MET A 166 -6.92 6.61 -2.43
CA MET A 166 -8.36 6.80 -2.26
C MET A 166 -9.14 6.50 -3.55
N GLU A 167 -8.62 6.93 -4.71
CA GLU A 167 -9.26 6.62 -5.99
C GLU A 167 -9.26 5.12 -6.31
N LEU A 168 -8.15 4.42 -6.00
CA LEU A 168 -8.09 2.97 -6.13
C LEU A 168 -9.14 2.29 -5.24
N ILE A 169 -9.28 2.71 -3.98
CA ILE A 169 -10.30 2.20 -3.06
C ILE A 169 -11.69 2.45 -3.62
N HIS A 170 -11.95 3.68 -4.08
CA HIS A 170 -13.24 4.06 -4.65
C HIS A 170 -13.59 3.20 -5.87
N ASN A 171 -12.66 3.03 -6.79
CA ASN A 171 -12.89 2.27 -8.01
C ASN A 171 -13.09 0.77 -7.74
N ILE A 172 -12.33 0.19 -6.83
CA ILE A 172 -12.55 -1.21 -6.42
C ILE A 172 -13.91 -1.39 -5.74
N ALA A 173 -14.29 -0.48 -4.85
CA ALA A 173 -15.56 -0.56 -4.17
C ALA A 173 -16.76 -0.40 -5.12
N THR A 174 -16.67 0.51 -6.08
CA THR A 174 -17.79 0.87 -6.97
C THR A 174 -17.89 -0.05 -8.20
N GLN A 175 -16.76 -0.44 -8.80
CA GLN A 175 -16.74 -1.21 -10.04
C GLN A 175 -16.61 -2.71 -9.81
N HIS A 176 -15.85 -3.12 -8.80
CA HIS A 176 -15.59 -4.53 -8.50
C HIS A 176 -16.34 -5.05 -7.27
N GLY A 177 -17.00 -4.16 -6.50
CA GLY A 177 -17.71 -4.53 -5.28
C GLY A 177 -16.81 -5.07 -4.16
N GLY A 178 -15.51 -4.90 -4.29
CA GLY A 178 -14.49 -5.40 -3.35
C GLY A 178 -14.34 -4.53 -2.10
N TYR A 179 -13.64 -5.09 -1.12
CA TYR A 179 -13.27 -4.38 0.10
C TYR A 179 -11.80 -3.97 0.10
N SER A 180 -11.49 -3.00 0.93
CA SER A 180 -10.12 -2.52 1.11
C SER A 180 -9.73 -2.57 2.59
N VAL A 181 -8.46 -2.82 2.84
CA VAL A 181 -7.86 -2.72 4.17
C VAL A 181 -6.65 -1.80 4.07
N PHE A 182 -6.58 -0.81 4.95
CA PHE A 182 -5.45 0.11 5.02
C PHE A 182 -4.68 -0.12 6.32
N ALA A 183 -3.41 -0.47 6.20
CA ALA A 183 -2.48 -0.64 7.32
C ALA A 183 -1.49 0.52 7.35
N GLY A 184 -1.69 1.44 8.27
CA GLY A 184 -0.78 2.56 8.54
C GLY A 184 0.35 2.13 9.47
N VAL A 185 1.56 1.97 8.93
CA VAL A 185 2.73 1.46 9.64
C VAL A 185 3.70 2.59 9.93
N GLY A 186 3.78 3.01 11.19
CA GLY A 186 4.70 4.04 11.65
C GLY A 186 4.42 5.42 11.06
N GLU A 187 3.20 5.70 10.64
CA GLU A 187 2.79 7.00 10.12
C GLU A 187 2.45 7.98 11.24
N ARG A 188 2.39 9.27 10.89
CA ARG A 188 2.03 10.32 11.84
C ARG A 188 0.54 10.22 12.16
N THR A 189 0.20 10.40 13.44
CA THR A 189 -1.19 10.39 13.91
C THR A 189 -2.07 11.37 13.14
N ARG A 190 -1.55 12.56 12.83
CA ARG A 190 -2.26 13.57 12.06
C ARG A 190 -2.60 13.08 10.66
N GLU A 191 -1.64 12.49 9.94
CA GLU A 191 -1.83 11.98 8.57
C GLU A 191 -2.86 10.84 8.54
N GLY A 192 -2.84 9.97 9.56
CA GLY A 192 -3.85 8.92 9.72
C GLY A 192 -5.26 9.47 9.97
N ASN A 193 -5.38 10.54 10.75
CA ASN A 193 -6.66 11.20 11.00
C ASN A 193 -7.17 11.96 9.77
N ASP A 194 -6.28 12.65 9.06
CA ASP A 194 -6.60 13.35 7.82
C ASP A 194 -7.13 12.34 6.78
N LEU A 195 -6.44 11.21 6.60
CA LEU A 195 -6.88 10.14 5.70
C LEU A 195 -8.25 9.56 6.08
N TRP A 196 -8.49 9.32 7.36
CA TRP A 196 -9.79 8.86 7.83
C TRP A 196 -10.92 9.87 7.54
N SER A 197 -10.67 11.16 7.74
CA SER A 197 -11.63 12.22 7.40
C SER A 197 -11.90 12.29 5.91
N GLU A 198 -10.88 12.26 5.08
CA GLU A 198 -10.99 12.27 3.61
C GLU A 198 -11.73 11.04 3.08
N MET A 199 -11.49 9.86 3.64
CA MET A 199 -12.23 8.63 3.31
C MET A 199 -13.70 8.72 3.72
N THR A 200 -13.99 9.39 4.83
CA THR A 200 -15.36 9.59 5.32
C THR A 200 -16.11 10.57 4.40
N GLU A 201 -15.49 11.69 4.05
CA GLU A 201 -16.05 12.71 3.16
C GLU A 201 -16.30 12.17 1.74
N SER A 202 -15.39 11.35 1.23
CA SER A 202 -15.54 10.72 -0.09
C SER A 202 -16.45 9.49 -0.10
N GLY A 203 -16.92 9.02 1.07
CA GLY A 203 -17.83 7.88 1.19
C GLY A 203 -17.20 6.51 0.94
N VAL A 204 -15.87 6.41 0.87
CA VAL A 204 -15.17 5.13 0.65
C VAL A 204 -14.93 4.36 1.95
N ILE A 205 -15.13 5.00 3.10
CA ILE A 205 -14.87 4.41 4.42
C ILE A 205 -15.72 3.17 4.69
N ASP A 206 -16.97 3.14 4.24
CA ASP A 206 -17.91 2.04 4.47
C ASP A 206 -17.47 0.69 3.87
N LYS A 207 -16.53 0.72 2.93
CA LYS A 207 -15.93 -0.44 2.28
C LYS A 207 -14.50 -0.70 2.69
N THR A 208 -14.01 0.01 3.72
CA THR A 208 -12.62 0.01 4.12
C THR A 208 -12.48 -0.26 5.62
N ALA A 209 -11.56 -1.14 6.00
CA ALA A 209 -11.09 -1.28 7.38
C ALA A 209 -9.72 -0.61 7.52
N LEU A 210 -9.54 0.18 8.59
CA LEU A 210 -8.30 0.91 8.85
C LEU A 210 -7.61 0.32 10.10
N VAL A 211 -6.30 0.09 10.01
CA VAL A 211 -5.49 -0.38 11.14
C VAL A 211 -4.26 0.51 11.26
N TYR A 212 -4.07 1.12 12.41
CA TYR A 212 -2.94 2.02 12.66
C TYR A 212 -2.00 1.52 13.75
N GLY A 213 -0.70 1.50 13.44
CA GLY A 213 0.41 1.42 14.38
C GLY A 213 1.31 2.62 14.14
N GLN A 214 1.11 3.66 14.94
CA GLN A 214 1.62 4.99 14.66
C GLN A 214 3.09 5.17 15.03
N MET A 215 3.69 6.29 14.60
CA MET A 215 5.11 6.59 14.77
C MET A 215 5.55 6.65 16.25
N ASN A 216 4.66 7.05 17.15
CA ASN A 216 4.92 7.15 18.58
C ASN A 216 4.75 5.82 19.34
N GLU A 217 4.26 4.78 18.69
CA GLU A 217 4.10 3.46 19.29
C GLU A 217 5.43 2.68 19.30
N PRO A 218 5.60 1.74 20.26
CA PRO A 218 6.82 0.94 20.34
C PRO A 218 7.04 0.08 19.10
N PRO A 219 8.28 -0.39 18.86
CA PRO A 219 8.61 -1.15 17.65
C PRO A 219 7.82 -2.45 17.52
N GLY A 220 7.40 -3.08 18.63
CA GLY A 220 6.53 -4.26 18.59
C GLY A 220 5.21 -3.99 17.87
N ALA A 221 4.54 -2.88 18.19
CA ALA A 221 3.29 -2.47 17.55
C ALA A 221 3.51 -2.18 16.05
N ARG A 222 4.51 -1.36 15.73
CA ARG A 222 4.82 -0.99 14.34
C ARG A 222 5.19 -2.21 13.47
N MET A 223 5.81 -3.22 14.04
CA MET A 223 6.18 -4.45 13.36
C MET A 223 4.97 -5.38 13.12
N ARG A 224 3.91 -5.28 13.91
CA ARG A 224 2.77 -6.21 13.84
C ARG A 224 1.52 -5.63 13.17
N VAL A 225 1.40 -4.31 13.08
CA VAL A 225 0.22 -3.66 12.51
C VAL A 225 -0.09 -4.10 11.07
N ALA A 226 0.93 -4.30 10.24
CA ALA A 226 0.74 -4.81 8.89
C ALA A 226 0.15 -6.23 8.87
N LEU A 227 0.53 -7.08 9.85
CA LEU A 227 -0.04 -8.43 10.00
C LEU A 227 -1.51 -8.38 10.44
N THR A 228 -1.87 -7.43 11.28
CA THR A 228 -3.27 -7.21 11.68
C THR A 228 -4.13 -6.85 10.47
N GLY A 229 -3.70 -5.87 9.68
CA GLY A 229 -4.40 -5.50 8.44
C GLY A 229 -4.49 -6.65 7.45
N LEU A 230 -3.40 -7.37 7.25
CA LEU A 230 -3.36 -8.54 6.36
C LEU A 230 -4.33 -9.64 6.83
N THR A 231 -4.43 -9.88 8.13
CA THR A 231 -5.35 -10.89 8.69
C THR A 231 -6.81 -10.52 8.42
N MET A 232 -7.17 -9.24 8.52
CA MET A 232 -8.50 -8.76 8.15
C MET A 232 -8.76 -8.97 6.65
N ALA A 233 -7.79 -8.65 5.80
CA ALA A 233 -7.89 -8.87 4.35
C ALA A 233 -8.03 -10.36 3.99
N GLU A 234 -7.31 -11.24 4.67
CA GLU A 234 -7.39 -12.70 4.47
C GLU A 234 -8.78 -13.26 4.76
N TYR A 235 -9.49 -12.73 5.74
CA TYR A 235 -10.87 -13.15 6.01
C TYR A 235 -11.77 -12.86 4.80
N PHE A 236 -11.71 -11.68 4.25
CA PHE A 236 -12.50 -11.31 3.07
C PHE A 236 -12.15 -12.16 1.85
N ARG A 237 -10.87 -12.48 1.66
CA ARG A 237 -10.41 -13.37 0.58
C ARG A 237 -10.87 -14.81 0.79
N ASP A 238 -10.61 -15.39 1.98
CA ASP A 238 -10.69 -16.84 2.21
C ASP A 238 -12.11 -17.30 2.59
N VAL A 239 -12.88 -16.46 3.27
CA VAL A 239 -14.26 -16.76 3.72
C VAL A 239 -15.29 -16.18 2.81
N GLN A 240 -15.14 -14.91 2.41
CA GLN A 240 -16.14 -14.24 1.58
C GLN A 240 -15.85 -14.32 0.08
N GLY A 241 -14.68 -14.82 -0.32
CA GLY A 241 -14.30 -14.96 -1.72
C GLY A 241 -14.15 -13.61 -2.45
N GLN A 242 -13.81 -12.57 -1.73
CA GLN A 242 -13.69 -11.21 -2.26
C GLN A 242 -12.31 -10.93 -2.88
N ASP A 243 -12.30 -9.95 -3.77
CA ASP A 243 -11.08 -9.30 -4.21
C ASP A 243 -10.81 -8.11 -3.29
N VAL A 244 -9.71 -8.19 -2.58
CA VAL A 244 -9.36 -7.23 -1.53
C VAL A 244 -8.16 -6.41 -1.96
N LEU A 245 -8.22 -5.09 -1.77
CA LEU A 245 -7.04 -4.24 -1.80
C LEU A 245 -6.48 -4.10 -0.39
N LEU A 246 -5.19 -4.39 -0.26
CA LEU A 246 -4.44 -4.17 0.97
C LEU A 246 -3.43 -3.04 0.75
N PHE A 247 -3.60 -1.94 1.45
CA PHE A 247 -2.64 -0.85 1.47
C PHE A 247 -1.72 -0.97 2.68
N ILE A 248 -0.41 -0.83 2.47
CA ILE A 248 0.59 -0.80 3.53
C ILE A 248 1.38 0.50 3.39
N ASP A 249 1.14 1.43 4.26
CA ASP A 249 1.87 2.69 4.29
C ASP A 249 2.55 2.85 5.64
N ASN A 250 3.81 2.56 5.79
CA ASN A 250 4.81 2.36 4.77
C ASN A 250 5.58 1.05 5.07
N ILE A 251 5.85 0.23 4.08
CA ILE A 251 6.53 -1.08 4.27
C ILE A 251 7.94 -0.93 4.85
N PHE A 252 8.64 0.17 4.55
CA PHE A 252 9.95 0.46 5.13
C PHE A 252 9.90 0.58 6.66
N ARG A 253 8.82 1.15 7.21
CA ARG A 253 8.63 1.28 8.65
C ARG A 253 8.44 -0.07 9.35
N PHE A 254 7.78 -1.01 8.68
CA PHE A 254 7.70 -2.40 9.13
C PHE A 254 9.10 -3.02 9.27
N ILE A 255 9.94 -2.87 8.25
CA ILE A 255 11.31 -3.40 8.23
C ILE A 255 12.15 -2.72 9.33
N HIS A 256 12.07 -1.42 9.45
CA HIS A 256 12.81 -0.64 10.44
C HIS A 256 12.42 -1.03 11.87
N ALA A 257 11.14 -1.22 12.15
CA ALA A 257 10.68 -1.71 13.44
C ALA A 257 11.22 -3.13 13.74
N GLY A 258 11.28 -4.00 12.74
CA GLY A 258 11.91 -5.32 12.85
C GLY A 258 13.40 -5.24 13.19
N SER A 259 14.12 -4.28 12.64
CA SER A 259 15.54 -4.01 12.95
C SER A 259 15.72 -3.51 14.39
N GLU A 260 14.87 -2.59 14.85
CA GLU A 260 14.85 -2.14 16.26
C GLU A 260 14.59 -3.31 17.21
N VAL A 261 13.59 -4.14 16.94
CA VAL A 261 13.27 -5.34 17.75
C VAL A 261 14.46 -6.29 17.78
N SER A 262 15.09 -6.56 16.67
CA SER A 262 16.25 -7.45 16.58
C SER A 262 17.43 -6.96 17.43
N ALA A 263 17.70 -5.66 17.38
CA ALA A 263 18.75 -5.04 18.20
C ALA A 263 18.45 -5.16 19.71
N LEU A 264 17.19 -4.91 20.09
CA LEU A 264 16.76 -5.03 21.49
C LEU A 264 16.79 -6.48 22.01
N LEU A 265 16.59 -7.46 21.13
CA LEU A 265 16.75 -8.88 21.45
C LEU A 265 18.22 -9.32 21.54
N GLY A 266 19.18 -8.43 21.26
CA GLY A 266 20.59 -8.74 21.31
C GLY A 266 21.08 -9.59 20.15
N ARG A 267 20.38 -9.61 19.03
CA ARG A 267 20.79 -10.31 17.82
C ARG A 267 21.88 -9.52 17.10
N MET A 268 22.88 -10.25 16.57
CA MET A 268 23.95 -9.61 15.80
C MET A 268 23.36 -9.00 14.52
N PRO A 269 23.58 -7.70 14.26
CA PRO A 269 23.08 -7.07 13.05
C PRO A 269 23.76 -7.61 11.79
N SER A 270 23.03 -7.63 10.70
CA SER A 270 23.57 -7.90 9.36
C SER A 270 24.14 -6.64 8.70
N ALA A 271 24.31 -6.65 7.40
CA ALA A 271 24.81 -5.50 6.65
C ALA A 271 23.96 -4.25 6.91
N VAL A 272 24.60 -3.10 7.04
CA VAL A 272 23.99 -1.77 7.25
C VAL A 272 23.13 -1.68 8.53
N GLY A 273 23.26 -2.64 9.46
CA GLY A 273 22.54 -2.62 10.74
C GLY A 273 21.15 -3.27 10.73
N TYR A 274 20.73 -3.87 9.64
CA TYR A 274 19.47 -4.59 9.56
C TYR A 274 19.50 -5.93 10.31
N GLN A 275 18.29 -6.45 10.62
CA GLN A 275 18.15 -7.76 11.24
C GLN A 275 18.67 -8.89 10.34
N PRO A 276 19.27 -9.95 10.93
CA PRO A 276 19.72 -11.11 10.15
C PRO A 276 18.54 -11.87 9.50
N THR A 277 17.31 -11.68 9.99
CA THR A 277 16.09 -12.30 9.49
C THR A 277 15.34 -11.43 8.48
N LEU A 278 15.94 -10.38 7.93
CA LEU A 278 15.30 -9.40 7.06
C LEU A 278 14.48 -10.05 5.93
N SER A 279 15.13 -10.91 5.15
CA SER A 279 14.48 -11.58 4.02
C SER A 279 13.35 -12.52 4.45
N THR A 280 13.51 -13.19 5.59
CA THR A 280 12.48 -14.09 6.14
C THR A 280 11.28 -13.30 6.67
N ASP A 281 11.53 -12.18 7.33
CA ASP A 281 10.47 -11.33 7.89
C ASP A 281 9.62 -10.70 6.77
N ILE A 282 10.27 -10.19 5.72
CA ILE A 282 9.60 -9.65 4.52
C ILE A 282 8.85 -10.79 3.81
N GLY A 283 9.49 -11.92 3.58
CA GLY A 283 8.91 -13.06 2.90
C GLY A 283 7.66 -13.59 3.62
N ALA A 284 7.71 -13.70 4.95
CA ALA A 284 6.58 -14.16 5.75
C ALA A 284 5.33 -13.26 5.61
N LEU A 285 5.51 -11.97 5.43
CA LEU A 285 4.42 -11.04 5.13
C LEU A 285 3.97 -11.17 3.67
N GLN A 286 4.91 -11.11 2.73
CA GLN A 286 4.63 -10.99 1.30
C GLN A 286 3.99 -12.27 0.71
N GLU A 287 4.38 -13.45 1.16
CA GLU A 287 3.85 -14.72 0.66
C GLU A 287 2.38 -14.97 1.05
N ARG A 288 1.88 -14.30 2.06
CA ARG A 288 0.45 -14.33 2.42
C ARG A 288 -0.41 -13.49 1.46
N ILE A 289 0.20 -12.53 0.77
CA ILE A 289 -0.45 -11.62 -0.17
C ILE A 289 -0.44 -12.29 -1.54
N THR A 290 -1.53 -12.93 -1.91
CA THR A 290 -1.65 -13.67 -3.17
C THR A 290 -3.11 -13.91 -3.55
N SER A 291 -3.33 -14.32 -4.80
CA SER A 291 -4.60 -14.87 -5.27
C SER A 291 -4.74 -16.32 -4.85
N THR A 292 -5.93 -16.68 -4.41
CA THR A 292 -6.35 -18.06 -4.18
C THR A 292 -7.52 -18.39 -5.09
N LYS A 293 -7.87 -19.67 -5.18
CA LYS A 293 -9.06 -20.13 -5.92
C LYS A 293 -10.38 -19.55 -5.40
N LYS A 294 -10.38 -18.94 -4.22
CA LYS A 294 -11.57 -18.33 -3.60
C LYS A 294 -11.67 -16.84 -3.85
N GLY A 295 -10.56 -16.12 -3.76
CA GLY A 295 -10.49 -14.68 -3.88
C GLY A 295 -9.05 -14.20 -3.96
N SER A 296 -8.82 -12.90 -3.96
CA SER A 296 -7.49 -12.33 -4.08
C SER A 296 -7.21 -11.23 -3.06
N ILE A 297 -5.93 -11.07 -2.71
CA ILE A 297 -5.42 -9.88 -2.04
C ILE A 297 -4.40 -9.25 -2.98
N THR A 298 -4.70 -8.07 -3.46
CA THR A 298 -3.74 -7.23 -4.20
C THR A 298 -3.22 -6.17 -3.27
N SER A 299 -1.91 -6.04 -3.11
CA SER A 299 -1.35 -5.03 -2.22
C SER A 299 -0.75 -3.86 -2.96
N VAL A 300 -0.99 -2.66 -2.44
CA VAL A 300 -0.29 -1.43 -2.80
C VAL A 300 0.52 -0.99 -1.60
N GLN A 301 1.83 -1.03 -1.74
CA GLN A 301 2.77 -0.81 -0.65
C GLN A 301 3.55 0.48 -0.91
N ALA A 302 3.38 1.46 -0.06
CA ALA A 302 4.23 2.64 -0.12
C ALA A 302 5.66 2.26 0.29
N VAL A 303 6.61 2.57 -0.57
CA VAL A 303 8.02 2.26 -0.34
C VAL A 303 8.79 3.57 -0.20
N TYR A 304 9.45 3.72 0.94
CA TYR A 304 10.44 4.77 1.14
C TYR A 304 11.84 4.24 0.83
N VAL A 305 12.58 4.98 0.06
CA VAL A 305 13.97 4.64 -0.30
C VAL A 305 14.90 5.60 0.43
N PRO A 306 15.64 5.13 1.46
CA PRO A 306 16.58 5.98 2.19
C PRO A 306 17.64 6.58 1.27
N ALA A 307 17.80 7.89 1.30
CA ALA A 307 18.79 8.64 0.50
C ALA A 307 18.72 8.35 -1.02
N ASP A 308 17.55 7.93 -1.53
CA ASP A 308 17.35 7.49 -2.91
C ASP A 308 18.27 6.33 -3.35
N ASP A 309 18.80 5.56 -2.38
CA ASP A 309 19.66 4.41 -2.61
C ASP A 309 18.88 3.11 -2.74
N LEU A 310 18.64 2.70 -3.99
CA LEU A 310 17.96 1.45 -4.32
C LEU A 310 18.76 0.19 -3.97
N THR A 311 20.04 0.34 -3.63
CA THR A 311 20.91 -0.79 -3.24
C THR A 311 20.85 -1.08 -1.73
N ASP A 312 20.20 -0.23 -0.95
CA ASP A 312 19.93 -0.49 0.47
C ASP A 312 19.18 -1.82 0.63
N PRO A 313 19.56 -2.68 1.60
CA PRO A 313 18.99 -4.02 1.77
C PRO A 313 17.47 -4.04 1.97
N ALA A 314 16.86 -3.00 2.55
CA ALA A 314 15.44 -2.97 2.81
C ALA A 314 14.60 -2.73 1.53
N PRO A 315 14.85 -1.67 0.74
CA PRO A 315 14.24 -1.53 -0.59
C PRO A 315 14.55 -2.73 -1.49
N ALA A 316 15.82 -3.13 -1.59
CA ALA A 316 16.24 -4.26 -2.45
C ALA A 316 15.48 -5.55 -2.12
N GLY A 317 15.34 -5.88 -0.82
CA GLY A 317 14.56 -7.03 -0.37
C GLY A 317 13.07 -6.91 -0.70
N THR A 318 12.51 -5.70 -0.60
CA THR A 318 11.11 -5.45 -0.97
C THR A 318 10.88 -5.58 -2.46
N PHE A 319 11.76 -5.01 -3.29
CA PHE A 319 11.66 -5.06 -4.76
C PHE A 319 11.57 -6.47 -5.33
N THR A 320 12.23 -7.45 -4.71
CA THR A 320 12.20 -8.84 -5.18
C THR A 320 10.79 -9.43 -5.17
N HIS A 321 9.91 -8.92 -4.31
CA HIS A 321 8.53 -9.38 -4.18
C HIS A 321 7.53 -8.59 -5.02
N LEU A 322 7.91 -7.41 -5.54
CA LEU A 322 6.99 -6.55 -6.28
C LEU A 322 6.74 -7.07 -7.71
N ASP A 323 5.48 -7.03 -8.12
CA ASP A 323 5.04 -7.36 -9.47
C ASP A 323 4.93 -6.13 -10.38
N ALA A 324 4.66 -4.97 -9.78
CA ALA A 324 4.63 -3.69 -10.47
C ALA A 324 5.16 -2.57 -9.58
N THR A 325 5.65 -1.52 -10.20
CA THR A 325 6.05 -0.29 -9.53
C THR A 325 5.35 0.90 -10.16
N THR A 326 4.72 1.72 -9.33
CA THR A 326 4.11 2.99 -9.73
C THR A 326 4.92 4.11 -9.11
N VAL A 327 5.54 4.92 -9.95
CA VAL A 327 6.39 6.03 -9.53
C VAL A 327 5.64 7.34 -9.71
N LEU A 328 5.44 8.08 -8.63
CA LEU A 328 4.87 9.43 -8.65
C LEU A 328 5.99 10.47 -8.74
N SER A 329 5.95 11.29 -9.77
CA SER A 329 6.98 12.28 -10.08
C SER A 329 6.55 13.69 -9.70
N ARG A 330 7.42 14.39 -8.97
CA ARG A 330 7.20 15.80 -8.65
C ARG A 330 7.22 16.67 -9.91
N GLN A 331 8.08 16.37 -10.88
CA GLN A 331 8.16 17.11 -12.15
C GLN A 331 6.84 17.05 -12.91
N ILE A 332 6.18 15.88 -12.92
CA ILE A 332 4.87 15.72 -13.56
C ILE A 332 3.79 16.46 -12.79
N ALA A 333 3.84 16.44 -11.45
CA ALA A 333 2.91 17.20 -10.61
C ALA A 333 3.06 18.71 -10.81
N GLU A 334 4.27 19.23 -10.97
CA GLU A 334 4.56 20.63 -11.28
C GLU A 334 4.01 21.08 -12.65
N LEU A 335 3.86 20.15 -13.59
CA LEU A 335 3.18 20.39 -14.87
C LEU A 335 1.64 20.40 -14.74
N GLY A 336 1.10 20.14 -13.54
CA GLY A 336 -0.33 20.04 -13.30
C GLY A 336 -0.97 18.77 -13.83
N ILE A 337 -0.18 17.74 -14.16
CA ILE A 337 -0.67 16.47 -14.66
C ILE A 337 -0.94 15.54 -13.49
N TYR A 338 -2.20 15.16 -13.29
CA TYR A 338 -2.65 14.25 -12.24
C TYR A 338 -3.50 13.11 -12.82
N PRO A 339 -3.29 11.84 -12.34
CA PRO A 339 -2.28 11.45 -11.35
C PRO A 339 -0.86 11.67 -11.87
N ALA A 340 0.05 12.07 -10.98
CA ALA A 340 1.43 12.41 -11.34
C ALA A 340 2.32 11.16 -11.53
N VAL A 341 1.79 10.12 -12.12
CA VAL A 341 2.49 8.85 -12.39
C VAL A 341 3.47 9.04 -13.54
N ASP A 342 4.73 8.68 -13.31
CA ASP A 342 5.75 8.72 -14.34
C ASP A 342 5.63 7.49 -15.25
N PRO A 343 5.28 7.65 -16.53
CA PRO A 343 5.08 6.54 -17.46
C PRO A 343 6.38 5.89 -17.93
N LEU A 344 7.52 6.52 -17.72
CA LEU A 344 8.83 5.98 -18.10
C LEU A 344 9.50 5.23 -16.96
N ASP A 345 9.30 5.68 -15.72
CA ASP A 345 9.90 5.06 -14.54
C ASP A 345 8.99 3.99 -13.88
N SER A 346 7.70 3.99 -14.22
CA SER A 346 6.75 2.97 -13.76
C SER A 346 6.82 1.71 -14.59
N THR A 347 6.76 0.55 -13.93
CA THR A 347 6.94 -0.75 -14.60
C THR A 347 5.94 -1.79 -14.08
N SER A 348 5.68 -2.81 -14.90
CA SER A 348 4.88 -3.98 -14.49
C SER A 348 5.42 -5.25 -15.15
N ARG A 349 5.51 -6.33 -14.38
CA ARG A 349 5.91 -7.65 -14.89
C ARG A 349 4.91 -8.25 -15.86
N ILE A 350 3.63 -7.89 -15.72
CA ILE A 350 2.58 -8.39 -16.61
C ILE A 350 2.48 -7.61 -17.92
N LEU A 351 3.27 -6.55 -18.11
CA LEU A 351 3.38 -5.84 -19.39
C LEU A 351 4.19 -6.69 -20.39
N ASP A 352 3.61 -7.81 -20.76
CA ASP A 352 4.14 -8.82 -21.70
C ASP A 352 3.03 -9.22 -22.68
N PRO A 353 3.31 -9.29 -23.99
CA PRO A 353 2.29 -9.58 -25.01
C PRO A 353 1.57 -10.93 -24.81
N ASN A 354 2.22 -11.90 -24.15
CA ASN A 354 1.60 -13.18 -23.84
C ASN A 354 0.60 -13.11 -22.68
N VAL A 355 0.65 -12.07 -21.87
CA VAL A 355 -0.23 -11.88 -20.70
C VAL A 355 -1.35 -10.91 -21.02
N ILE A 356 -1.01 -9.71 -21.50
CA ILE A 356 -1.95 -8.61 -21.71
C ILE A 356 -2.46 -8.51 -23.16
N GLY A 357 -1.91 -9.31 -24.06
CA GLY A 357 -2.20 -9.23 -25.49
C GLY A 357 -1.29 -8.25 -26.25
N THR A 358 -1.15 -8.52 -27.55
CA THR A 358 -0.22 -7.78 -28.43
C THR A 358 -0.62 -6.31 -28.57
N GLU A 359 -1.91 -6.03 -28.75
CA GLU A 359 -2.40 -4.65 -28.95
C GLU A 359 -2.10 -3.74 -27.75
N HIS A 360 -2.41 -4.19 -26.54
CA HIS A 360 -2.11 -3.42 -25.33
C HIS A 360 -0.60 -3.17 -25.20
N TYR A 361 0.20 -4.21 -25.40
CA TYR A 361 1.66 -4.12 -25.32
C TYR A 361 2.24 -3.12 -26.33
N GLU A 362 1.83 -3.21 -27.59
CA GLU A 362 2.32 -2.32 -28.66
C GLU A 362 1.93 -0.86 -28.39
N VAL A 363 0.71 -0.60 -27.93
CA VAL A 363 0.26 0.76 -27.60
C VAL A 363 1.03 1.31 -26.40
N ALA A 364 1.22 0.53 -25.35
CA ALA A 364 1.99 0.95 -24.18
C ALA A 364 3.44 1.28 -24.54
N ARG A 365 4.10 0.43 -25.33
CA ARG A 365 5.46 0.65 -25.80
C ARG A 365 5.55 1.83 -26.76
N GLY A 366 4.57 2.03 -27.61
CA GLY A 366 4.47 3.18 -28.50
C GLY A 366 4.38 4.50 -27.73
N VAL A 367 3.54 4.56 -26.69
CA VAL A 367 3.43 5.71 -25.80
C VAL A 367 4.77 5.99 -25.11
N GLN A 368 5.40 4.96 -24.53
CA GLN A 368 6.70 5.11 -23.86
C GLN A 368 7.79 5.59 -24.83
N ALA A 369 7.83 5.07 -26.08
CA ALA A 369 8.80 5.48 -27.08
C ALA A 369 8.66 6.97 -27.46
N VAL A 370 7.43 7.43 -27.66
CA VAL A 370 7.15 8.85 -27.98
C VAL A 370 7.53 9.74 -26.81
N LEU A 371 7.20 9.38 -25.60
CA LEU A 371 7.54 10.15 -24.39
C LEU A 371 9.05 10.16 -24.13
N GLN A 372 9.75 9.03 -24.36
CA GLN A 372 11.20 8.94 -24.22
C GLN A 372 11.89 9.85 -25.25
N LYS A 373 11.46 9.79 -26.51
CA LYS A 373 11.99 10.67 -27.57
C LYS A 373 11.76 12.16 -27.23
N TYR A 374 10.59 12.49 -26.70
CA TYR A 374 10.31 13.84 -26.26
C TYR A 374 11.23 14.30 -25.12
N LYS A 375 11.50 13.43 -24.14
CA LYS A 375 12.43 13.72 -23.04
C LYS A 375 13.84 14.01 -23.57
N GLU A 376 14.31 13.27 -24.57
CA GLU A 376 15.60 13.49 -25.22
C GLU A 376 15.64 14.82 -26.02
N LEU A 377 14.51 15.22 -26.61
CA LEU A 377 14.41 16.46 -27.36
C LEU A 377 14.25 17.73 -26.46
N GLN A 378 13.85 17.56 -25.19
CA GLN A 378 13.64 18.69 -24.29
C GLN A 378 14.89 19.53 -24.07
N ASP A 379 16.07 18.93 -23.95
CA ASP A 379 17.33 19.63 -23.82
C ASP A 379 17.67 20.45 -25.08
N ILE A 380 17.41 19.86 -26.24
CA ILE A 380 17.60 20.54 -27.54
C ILE A 380 16.63 21.71 -27.66
N ILE A 381 15.36 21.53 -27.30
CA ILE A 381 14.34 22.58 -27.34
C ILE A 381 14.71 23.74 -26.40
N ALA A 382 15.23 23.42 -25.21
CA ALA A 382 15.62 24.43 -24.22
C ALA A 382 16.79 25.30 -24.69
N ILE A 383 17.73 24.73 -25.47
CA ILE A 383 18.95 25.41 -25.90
C ILE A 383 18.74 26.11 -27.25
N LEU A 384 18.16 25.42 -28.24
CA LEU A 384 18.08 25.85 -29.61
C LEU A 384 16.68 26.34 -30.06
N GLY A 385 15.65 25.99 -29.28
CA GLY A 385 14.25 26.30 -29.59
C GLY A 385 13.59 25.23 -30.49
N MET A 386 12.26 25.32 -30.59
CA MET A 386 11.43 24.38 -31.38
C MET A 386 11.70 24.47 -32.89
N GLU A 387 12.13 25.65 -33.38
CA GLU A 387 12.29 25.90 -34.81
C GLU A 387 13.41 25.07 -35.44
N GLU A 388 14.43 24.73 -34.65
CA GLU A 388 15.59 23.94 -35.09
C GLU A 388 15.30 22.44 -35.20
N LEU A 389 14.14 21.95 -34.72
CA LEU A 389 13.76 20.56 -34.87
C LEU A 389 13.34 20.22 -36.29
N SER A 390 13.60 18.98 -36.70
CA SER A 390 13.02 18.42 -37.94
C SER A 390 11.49 18.39 -37.88
N ASP A 391 10.83 18.36 -39.02
CA ASP A 391 9.36 18.26 -39.05
C ASP A 391 8.83 16.99 -38.37
N GLU A 392 9.59 15.88 -38.49
CA GLU A 392 9.29 14.64 -37.80
C GLU A 392 9.39 14.77 -36.27
N ASP A 393 10.44 15.44 -35.77
CA ASP A 393 10.62 15.68 -34.34
C ASP A 393 9.55 16.67 -33.81
N LYS A 394 9.18 17.69 -34.57
CA LYS A 394 8.09 18.62 -34.24
C LYS A 394 6.77 17.87 -34.07
N LEU A 395 6.47 16.95 -34.97
CA LEU A 395 5.27 16.10 -34.89
C LEU A 395 5.32 15.18 -33.66
N THR A 396 6.47 14.57 -33.42
CA THR A 396 6.68 13.73 -32.23
C THR A 396 6.46 14.52 -30.93
N VAL A 397 7.01 15.73 -30.83
CA VAL A 397 6.80 16.62 -29.68
C VAL A 397 5.32 16.98 -29.52
N ALA A 398 4.63 17.31 -30.61
CA ALA A 398 3.21 17.65 -30.56
C ALA A 398 2.35 16.47 -30.04
N ARG A 399 2.61 15.25 -30.55
CA ARG A 399 1.94 14.04 -30.07
C ARG A 399 2.30 13.69 -28.63
N ALA A 400 3.57 13.83 -28.24
CA ALA A 400 4.03 13.59 -26.87
C ALA A 400 3.31 14.48 -25.87
N ARG A 401 3.15 15.76 -26.14
CA ARG A 401 2.42 16.69 -25.29
C ARG A 401 0.94 16.33 -25.16
N LYS A 402 0.30 15.91 -26.26
CA LYS A 402 -1.08 15.41 -26.24
C LYS A 402 -1.19 14.14 -25.37
N ILE A 403 -0.25 13.21 -25.53
CA ILE A 403 -0.18 11.99 -24.73
C ILE A 403 -0.02 12.32 -23.26
N GLN A 404 0.92 13.18 -22.89
CA GLN A 404 1.10 13.60 -21.49
C GLN A 404 -0.18 14.17 -20.89
N ARG A 405 -0.88 15.04 -21.62
CA ARG A 405 -2.13 15.60 -21.14
C ARG A 405 -3.25 14.57 -21.09
N PHE A 406 -3.30 13.63 -22.02
CA PHE A 406 -4.30 12.57 -22.04
C PHE A 406 -4.06 11.51 -20.96
N LEU A 407 -2.84 11.39 -20.43
CA LEU A 407 -2.55 10.59 -19.23
C LEU A 407 -3.18 11.20 -17.97
N SER A 408 -3.48 12.48 -17.95
CA SER A 408 -4.23 13.09 -16.84
C SER A 408 -5.69 12.65 -16.84
N GLN A 409 -6.28 12.58 -15.63
CA GLN A 409 -7.63 12.08 -15.44
C GLN A 409 -8.23 12.69 -14.18
N PRO A 410 -9.49 13.18 -14.21
CA PRO A 410 -10.16 13.64 -13.02
C PRO A 410 -10.57 12.45 -12.14
N PHE A 411 -10.31 12.56 -10.85
CA PHE A 411 -10.63 11.53 -9.87
C PHE A 411 -11.94 11.83 -9.14
N ALA A 412 -12.72 10.78 -8.86
CA ALA A 412 -13.99 10.90 -8.13
C ALA A 412 -13.77 11.43 -6.70
N VAL A 413 -12.72 10.97 -6.03
CA VAL A 413 -12.39 11.42 -4.67
C VAL A 413 -11.89 12.87 -4.62
N ALA A 414 -11.48 13.44 -5.73
CA ALA A 414 -11.03 14.82 -5.84
C ALA A 414 -12.13 15.79 -6.31
N GLU A 415 -13.31 15.31 -6.63
CA GLU A 415 -14.43 16.11 -7.18
C GLU A 415 -14.80 17.28 -6.27
N VAL A 416 -14.83 17.05 -4.96
CA VAL A 416 -15.15 18.08 -3.94
C VAL A 416 -14.19 19.27 -4.01
N PHE A 417 -12.93 19.02 -4.35
CA PHE A 417 -11.88 20.04 -4.41
C PHE A 417 -11.72 20.69 -5.79
N THR A 418 -11.93 19.90 -6.84
CA THR A 418 -11.69 20.34 -8.22
C THR A 418 -12.95 20.85 -8.91
N GLY A 419 -14.14 20.48 -8.43
CA GLY A 419 -15.42 20.75 -9.07
C GLY A 419 -15.60 20.00 -10.40
N THR A 420 -14.71 19.07 -10.73
CA THR A 420 -14.78 18.27 -11.96
C THR A 420 -15.20 16.84 -11.61
N PRO A 421 -16.28 16.32 -12.23
CA PRO A 421 -16.70 14.94 -11.99
C PRO A 421 -15.60 13.94 -12.31
N GLY A 422 -15.42 12.97 -11.42
CA GLY A 422 -14.46 11.89 -11.62
C GLY A 422 -14.81 11.00 -12.82
N LYS A 423 -13.81 10.38 -13.42
CA LYS A 423 -13.95 9.51 -14.58
C LYS A 423 -13.26 8.18 -14.33
N TYR A 424 -14.02 7.12 -14.45
CA TYR A 424 -13.51 5.76 -14.59
C TYR A 424 -13.38 5.46 -16.10
N VAL A 425 -12.21 5.01 -16.56
CA VAL A 425 -11.97 4.70 -17.96
C VAL A 425 -11.64 3.22 -18.10
N GLU A 426 -12.45 2.49 -18.84
CA GLU A 426 -12.20 1.08 -19.10
C GLU A 426 -10.89 0.88 -19.87
N LEU A 427 -10.18 -0.21 -19.58
CA LEU A 427 -8.90 -0.56 -20.21
C LEU A 427 -9.00 -0.54 -21.73
N ARG A 428 -10.09 -1.10 -22.29
CA ARG A 428 -10.32 -1.13 -23.74
C ARG A 428 -10.37 0.28 -24.34
N ASP A 429 -11.03 1.21 -23.69
CA ASP A 429 -11.17 2.59 -24.16
C ASP A 429 -9.86 3.36 -23.98
N THR A 430 -9.10 3.05 -22.94
CA THR A 430 -7.73 3.56 -22.74
C THR A 430 -6.82 3.13 -23.89
N ILE A 431 -6.76 1.84 -24.20
CA ILE A 431 -5.92 1.30 -25.28
C ILE A 431 -6.31 1.94 -26.63
N ARG A 432 -7.61 1.99 -26.92
CA ARG A 432 -8.12 2.59 -28.16
C ARG A 432 -7.73 4.06 -28.28
N GLY A 433 -7.95 4.84 -27.23
CA GLY A 433 -7.66 6.27 -27.25
C GLY A 433 -6.19 6.57 -27.50
N PHE A 434 -5.28 5.90 -26.81
CA PHE A 434 -3.84 6.09 -27.02
C PHE A 434 -3.36 5.57 -28.38
N LYS A 435 -3.93 4.46 -28.87
CA LYS A 435 -3.64 3.95 -30.21
C LYS A 435 -3.99 4.99 -31.28
N GLU A 436 -5.18 5.54 -31.22
CA GLU A 436 -5.64 6.56 -32.17
C GLU A 436 -4.80 7.84 -32.13
N ILE A 437 -4.29 8.23 -30.97
CA ILE A 437 -3.36 9.37 -30.84
C ILE A 437 -2.02 9.03 -31.49
N LEU A 438 -1.47 7.83 -31.26
CA LEU A 438 -0.22 7.38 -31.87
C LEU A 438 -0.32 7.31 -33.41
N GLU A 439 -1.46 6.88 -33.93
CA GLU A 439 -1.74 6.83 -35.38
C GLU A 439 -1.93 8.23 -36.01
N GLY A 440 -2.00 9.28 -35.19
CA GLY A 440 -2.13 10.65 -35.66
C GLY A 440 -3.55 11.10 -36.02
N LYS A 441 -4.57 10.33 -35.63
CA LYS A 441 -5.98 10.63 -35.93
C LYS A 441 -6.45 11.97 -35.38
N TYR A 442 -5.81 12.46 -34.33
CA TYR A 442 -6.16 13.69 -33.63
C TYR A 442 -5.05 14.74 -33.67
N ASP A 443 -4.17 14.69 -34.67
CA ASP A 443 -3.06 15.66 -34.79
C ASP A 443 -3.55 17.11 -34.95
N ASP A 444 -4.72 17.30 -35.55
CA ASP A 444 -5.34 18.62 -35.78
C ASP A 444 -6.05 19.21 -34.53
N LEU A 445 -6.22 18.43 -33.47
CA LEU A 445 -6.90 18.91 -32.26
C LEU A 445 -5.94 19.67 -31.34
N PRO A 446 -6.44 20.72 -30.65
CA PRO A 446 -5.60 21.49 -29.72
C PRO A 446 -5.19 20.66 -28.51
N GLU A 447 -3.96 20.83 -28.03
CA GLU A 447 -3.39 20.14 -26.90
C GLU A 447 -4.25 20.25 -25.62
N ALA A 448 -4.88 21.41 -25.41
CA ALA A 448 -5.73 21.67 -24.25
C ALA A 448 -6.96 20.76 -24.15
N ALA A 449 -7.42 20.21 -25.30
CA ALA A 449 -8.56 19.30 -25.31
C ALA A 449 -8.28 17.94 -24.64
N PHE A 450 -7.01 17.54 -24.57
CA PHE A 450 -6.58 16.27 -23.98
C PHE A 450 -6.41 16.30 -22.46
N TYR A 451 -6.50 17.48 -21.86
CA TYR A 451 -6.22 17.67 -20.43
C TYR A 451 -7.44 17.37 -19.55
N MET A 452 -7.25 16.54 -18.51
CA MET A 452 -8.27 16.20 -17.50
C MET A 452 -9.59 15.73 -18.15
N VAL A 453 -9.52 14.70 -18.96
CA VAL A 453 -10.65 14.05 -19.61
C VAL A 453 -10.64 12.55 -19.34
N GLY A 454 -11.77 11.89 -19.53
CA GLY A 454 -11.89 10.43 -19.48
C GLY A 454 -11.43 9.78 -20.79
N GLY A 455 -12.36 9.34 -21.62
CA GLY A 455 -12.09 8.70 -22.89
C GLY A 455 -11.78 9.68 -24.02
N ILE A 456 -11.43 9.12 -25.18
CA ILE A 456 -11.04 9.91 -26.38
C ILE A 456 -12.24 10.70 -26.95
N GLU A 457 -13.46 10.24 -26.76
CA GLU A 457 -14.68 10.95 -27.18
C GLU A 457 -14.82 12.30 -26.46
N GLU A 458 -14.42 12.37 -25.20
CA GLU A 458 -14.43 13.63 -24.46
C GLU A 458 -13.40 14.64 -24.99
N VAL A 459 -12.27 14.17 -25.51
CA VAL A 459 -11.30 15.03 -26.18
C VAL A 459 -11.93 15.71 -27.40
N VAL A 460 -12.65 14.96 -28.22
CA VAL A 460 -13.31 15.49 -29.42
C VAL A 460 -14.37 16.50 -29.01
N ALA A 461 -15.21 16.17 -28.06
CA ALA A 461 -16.26 17.07 -27.55
C ALA A 461 -15.67 18.36 -26.97
N LYS A 462 -14.60 18.26 -26.17
CA LYS A 462 -13.89 19.41 -25.59
C LYS A 462 -13.21 20.27 -26.65
N ALA A 463 -12.65 19.66 -27.71
CA ALA A 463 -12.06 20.40 -28.82
C ALA A 463 -13.12 21.22 -29.58
N GLU A 464 -14.34 20.68 -29.75
CA GLU A 464 -15.44 21.42 -30.36
C GLU A 464 -15.91 22.60 -29.50
N GLN A 465 -15.92 22.43 -28.19
CA GLN A 465 -16.25 23.52 -27.27
C GLN A 465 -15.21 24.65 -27.34
N LEU A 466 -13.93 24.30 -27.30
CA LEU A 466 -12.83 25.28 -27.38
C LEU A 466 -12.87 26.06 -28.73
N LYS A 467 -13.30 25.42 -29.82
CA LYS A 467 -13.47 26.11 -31.11
C LYS A 467 -14.65 27.07 -31.14
N LYS A 468 -15.63 26.91 -30.26
CA LYS A 468 -16.81 27.81 -30.17
C LYS A 468 -16.56 29.00 -29.24
N GLU A 469 -15.63 28.87 -28.31
CA GLU A 469 -15.29 29.89 -27.31
C GLU A 469 -14.14 30.83 -27.74
N GLY A 470 -13.35 30.43 -28.74
CA GLY A 470 -12.27 31.24 -29.35
C GLY A 470 -12.66 31.75 -30.72
#